data_5bbe7a4bcdefda741555c30587099c6d
#
_entry.id   5bbe7a4bcdefda741555c30587099c6d
#
_cell.length_a   1.000
_cell.length_b   1.000
_cell.length_c   1.000
_cell.angle_alpha   90.00
_cell.angle_beta   90.00
_cell.angle_gamma   90.00
#
_symmetry.space_group_name_H-M   'P 1'
#
loop_
_entity.id
_entity.type
_entity.pdbx_description
1 polymer ?
#
loop_
_entity_poly.entity_id
_entity_poly.type
_entity_poly.pdbx_seq_one_letter_code
_entity_poly.pdbx_strand_id
1 'polypeptide(L)'
;IDTDYSWETVAQTPTNLRTENQTENSFDILWDGTDGNTWSVELSANGQVVDTKTRLTEKKASFSNLDKKDYTVRVKAHSFMETAFSDAFSVNLSTSSAITNIHKNISIVRHNNAIQIDGIQTGKLISIYTDQGILSRQISAEHETTVLSIEGFPHGIYFISIEGYGPTFKIA
;
A
#
# COMPACT_ATOMS: atom_id res chain seq x y z
N ILE A 1 3.97 -35.94 43.69
CA ILE A 1 4.78 -35.76 42.48
C ILE A 1 3.86 -35.07 41.50
N ASP A 2 3.98 -33.76 41.47
CA ASP A 2 3.24 -32.92 40.54
C ASP A 2 4.03 -32.89 39.24
N THR A 3 3.56 -33.61 38.24
CA THR A 3 4.12 -33.59 36.89
C THR A 3 3.27 -32.66 36.04
N ASP A 4 3.46 -31.37 36.29
CA ASP A 4 2.89 -30.34 35.42
C ASP A 4 3.72 -30.31 34.11
N TYR A 5 3.41 -31.20 33.18
CA TYR A 5 3.91 -31.14 31.83
C TYR A 5 3.16 -30.02 31.10
N SER A 6 3.71 -28.80 31.16
CA SER A 6 3.28 -27.76 30.26
C SER A 6 3.66 -28.19 28.83
N TRP A 7 2.68 -28.55 28.04
CA TRP A 7 2.88 -28.80 26.60
C TRP A 7 3.33 -27.48 25.97
N GLU A 8 4.63 -27.39 25.67
CA GLU A 8 5.11 -26.25 24.89
C GLU A 8 4.36 -26.24 23.57
N THR A 9 3.77 -25.09 23.25
CA THR A 9 3.01 -24.91 22.02
C THR A 9 3.97 -25.08 20.85
N VAL A 10 3.74 -26.11 20.03
CA VAL A 10 4.55 -26.37 18.83
C VAL A 10 4.44 -25.17 17.91
N ALA A 11 5.59 -24.62 17.50
CA ALA A 11 5.61 -23.51 16.56
C ALA A 11 4.86 -23.89 15.28
N GLN A 12 3.99 -23.00 14.81
CA GLN A 12 3.30 -23.15 13.54
C GLN A 12 4.04 -22.35 12.46
N THR A 13 3.95 -22.85 11.22
CA THR A 13 4.47 -22.14 10.06
C THR A 13 3.82 -20.75 9.99
N PRO A 14 4.61 -19.67 9.87
CA PRO A 14 4.08 -18.31 9.77
C PRO A 14 3.13 -18.16 8.57
N THR A 15 2.08 -17.39 8.76
CA THR A 15 1.02 -17.15 7.79
C THR A 15 0.74 -15.67 7.64
N ASN A 16 -0.13 -15.31 6.68
CA ASN A 16 -0.62 -13.95 6.49
C ASN A 16 0.50 -12.91 6.37
N LEU A 17 1.51 -13.22 5.52
CA LEU A 17 2.58 -12.30 5.20
C LEU A 17 2.02 -11.07 4.50
N ARG A 18 2.45 -9.89 4.93
CA ARG A 18 2.01 -8.61 4.37
C ARG A 18 3.09 -7.54 4.49
N THR A 19 3.11 -6.59 3.56
CA THR A 19 4.06 -5.46 3.61
C THR A 19 3.45 -4.22 4.23
N GLU A 20 4.29 -3.44 4.89
CA GLU A 20 4.01 -2.07 5.36
C GLU A 20 5.19 -1.16 4.98
N ASN A 21 4.97 0.16 5.03
CA ASN A 21 6.00 1.17 4.82
C ASN A 21 6.84 0.95 3.54
N GLN A 22 6.21 0.42 2.48
CA GLN A 22 6.90 0.14 1.23
C GLN A 22 7.25 1.44 0.51
N THR A 23 8.53 1.54 0.09
CA THR A 23 9.07 2.62 -0.72
C THR A 23 9.73 2.05 -1.99
N GLU A 24 10.45 2.86 -2.74
CA GLU A 24 11.17 2.39 -3.93
C GLU A 24 12.34 1.45 -3.62
N ASN A 25 12.88 1.51 -2.40
CA ASN A 25 14.09 0.78 -2.01
C ASN A 25 14.01 0.16 -0.61
N SER A 26 12.83 0.11 -0.02
CA SER A 26 12.63 -0.46 1.31
C SER A 26 11.20 -0.97 1.52
N PHE A 27 11.02 -1.88 2.46
CA PHE A 27 9.73 -2.29 2.99
C PHE A 27 9.88 -2.98 4.34
N ASP A 28 8.79 -3.01 5.09
CA ASP A 28 8.62 -3.86 6.25
C ASP A 28 7.79 -5.07 5.85
N ILE A 29 8.16 -6.26 6.31
CA ILE A 29 7.36 -7.48 6.21
C ILE A 29 6.84 -7.85 7.58
N LEU A 30 5.54 -8.14 7.67
CA LEU A 30 4.87 -8.62 8.88
C LEU A 30 4.25 -9.98 8.60
N TRP A 31 4.04 -10.75 9.64
CA TRP A 31 3.40 -12.06 9.57
C TRP A 31 2.63 -12.37 10.85
N ASP A 32 1.79 -13.38 10.77
CA ASP A 32 1.12 -13.95 11.93
C ASP A 32 1.81 -15.26 12.32
N GLY A 33 1.89 -15.55 13.62
CA GLY A 33 2.54 -16.74 14.14
C GLY A 33 2.35 -16.85 15.65
N THR A 34 2.71 -18.00 16.21
CA THR A 34 2.59 -18.30 17.64
C THR A 34 3.53 -17.43 18.48
N ASP A 35 3.02 -16.80 19.54
CA ASP A 35 3.83 -15.99 20.46
C ASP A 35 4.89 -16.83 21.20
N GLY A 36 5.96 -16.17 21.64
CA GLY A 36 7.06 -16.82 22.35
C GLY A 36 8.11 -17.49 21.45
N ASN A 37 7.90 -17.50 20.15
CA ASN A 37 8.88 -18.01 19.18
C ASN A 37 9.85 -16.91 18.75
N THR A 38 10.95 -17.32 18.12
CA THR A 38 11.78 -16.43 17.30
C THR A 38 11.60 -16.79 15.82
N TRP A 39 11.98 -15.89 14.94
CA TRP A 39 11.75 -16.07 13.51
C TRP A 39 13.02 -15.81 12.70
N SER A 40 13.07 -16.46 11.53
CA SER A 40 14.02 -16.14 10.46
C SER A 40 13.25 -15.76 9.22
N VAL A 41 13.76 -14.73 8.53
CA VAL A 41 13.20 -14.21 7.28
C VAL A 41 14.26 -14.29 6.21
N GLU A 42 13.95 -14.90 5.08
CA GLU A 42 14.78 -14.89 3.87
C GLU A 42 14.18 -13.95 2.84
N LEU A 43 15.01 -13.06 2.31
CA LEU A 43 14.73 -12.22 1.16
C LEU A 43 15.46 -12.79 -0.05
N SER A 44 14.75 -13.09 -1.11
CA SER A 44 15.31 -13.61 -2.36
C SER A 44 15.00 -12.68 -3.53
N ALA A 45 15.90 -12.65 -4.51
CA ALA A 45 15.68 -12.00 -5.80
C ALA A 45 16.21 -12.93 -6.91
N ASN A 46 15.47 -13.08 -8.00
CA ASN A 46 15.80 -13.98 -9.11
C ASN A 46 16.11 -15.42 -8.65
N GLY A 47 15.39 -15.89 -7.63
CA GLY A 47 15.56 -17.23 -7.07
C GLY A 47 16.77 -17.44 -6.16
N GLN A 48 17.54 -16.39 -5.87
CA GLN A 48 18.69 -16.44 -4.96
C GLN A 48 18.42 -15.63 -3.70
N VAL A 49 18.83 -16.14 -2.54
CA VAL A 49 18.75 -15.42 -1.26
C VAL A 49 19.75 -14.25 -1.29
N VAL A 50 19.25 -13.04 -1.08
CA VAL A 50 20.04 -11.81 -1.08
C VAL A 50 20.22 -11.21 0.32
N ASP A 51 19.31 -11.52 1.25
CA ASP A 51 19.43 -11.12 2.65
C ASP A 51 18.71 -12.14 3.55
N THR A 52 19.20 -12.30 4.78
CA THR A 52 18.59 -13.18 5.78
C THR A 52 18.64 -12.51 7.14
N LYS A 53 17.51 -12.44 7.81
CA LYS A 53 17.40 -11.98 9.19
C LYS A 53 17.02 -13.15 10.08
N THR A 54 17.73 -13.31 11.19
CA THR A 54 17.54 -14.43 12.12
C THR A 54 17.33 -13.96 13.54
N ARG A 55 16.76 -14.82 14.38
CA ARG A 55 16.52 -14.54 15.82
C ARG A 55 15.68 -13.30 16.07
N LEU A 56 14.74 -13.02 15.18
CA LEU A 56 13.78 -11.95 15.37
C LEU A 56 12.83 -12.32 16.49
N THR A 57 12.57 -11.41 17.39
CA THR A 57 11.63 -11.56 18.51
C THR A 57 10.28 -10.90 18.24
N GLU A 58 10.23 -10.06 17.23
CA GLU A 58 9.01 -9.41 16.74
C GLU A 58 8.55 -10.09 15.46
N LYS A 59 7.24 -10.08 15.19
CA LYS A 59 6.63 -10.60 13.96
C LYS A 59 6.75 -9.59 12.81
N LYS A 60 7.93 -8.99 12.70
CA LYS A 60 8.28 -7.94 11.75
C LYS A 60 9.75 -7.99 11.38
N ALA A 61 10.05 -7.68 10.12
CA ALA A 61 11.39 -7.44 9.63
C ALA A 61 11.41 -6.28 8.64
N SER A 62 12.44 -5.42 8.71
CA SER A 62 12.61 -4.28 7.80
C SER A 62 13.76 -4.53 6.85
N PHE A 63 13.58 -4.22 5.58
CA PHE A 63 14.58 -4.27 4.54
C PHE A 63 14.74 -2.89 3.91
N SER A 64 15.97 -2.45 3.70
CA SER A 64 16.30 -1.13 3.15
C SER A 64 17.50 -1.21 2.20
N ASN A 65 17.74 -0.14 1.44
CA ASN A 65 18.79 -0.07 0.43
C ASN A 65 18.70 -1.17 -0.63
N LEU A 66 17.48 -1.52 -0.99
CA LEU A 66 17.19 -2.52 -2.00
C LEU A 66 17.21 -1.90 -3.40
N ASP A 67 17.58 -2.70 -4.40
CA ASP A 67 17.42 -2.33 -5.80
C ASP A 67 15.94 -2.35 -6.21
N LYS A 68 15.58 -1.62 -7.26
CA LYS A 68 14.25 -1.65 -7.87
C LYS A 68 14.06 -2.94 -8.67
N LYS A 69 13.62 -4.01 -8.03
CA LYS A 69 13.32 -5.31 -8.64
C LYS A 69 12.30 -6.08 -7.82
N ASP A 70 11.91 -7.23 -8.32
CA ASP A 70 10.99 -8.12 -7.61
C ASP A 70 11.73 -8.96 -6.58
N TYR A 71 11.14 -9.07 -5.41
CA TYR A 71 11.63 -9.87 -4.30
C TYR A 71 10.62 -10.91 -3.88
N THR A 72 11.11 -11.96 -3.25
CA THR A 72 10.30 -12.98 -2.61
C THR A 72 10.74 -13.11 -1.16
N VAL A 73 9.77 -13.12 -0.24
CA VAL A 73 10.01 -13.27 1.19
C VAL A 73 9.44 -14.58 1.67
N ARG A 74 10.18 -15.28 2.52
CA ARG A 74 9.73 -16.45 3.27
C ARG A 74 10.11 -16.30 4.74
N VAL A 75 9.27 -16.80 5.62
CA VAL A 75 9.46 -16.72 7.07
C VAL A 75 9.33 -18.10 7.68
N LYS A 76 10.20 -18.45 8.62
CA LYS A 76 10.06 -19.64 9.46
C LYS A 76 10.12 -19.30 10.93
N ALA A 77 9.41 -20.05 11.74
CA ALA A 77 9.46 -19.94 13.20
C ALA A 77 10.46 -20.93 13.80
N HIS A 78 11.06 -20.51 14.91
CA HIS A 78 11.92 -21.34 15.74
C HIS A 78 11.33 -21.40 17.15
N SER A 79 11.06 -22.62 17.60
CA SER A 79 10.82 -22.95 18.99
C SER A 79 11.79 -24.06 19.38
N PHE A 80 11.33 -25.05 20.10
CA PHE A 80 12.09 -26.28 20.35
C PHE A 80 12.40 -27.02 19.03
N MET A 81 11.54 -26.91 18.01
CA MET A 81 11.76 -27.39 16.65
C MET A 81 11.51 -26.28 15.64
N GLU A 82 12.28 -26.26 14.57
CA GLU A 82 12.06 -25.31 13.45
C GLU A 82 10.84 -25.72 12.63
N THR A 83 10.06 -24.72 12.16
CA THR A 83 9.00 -24.98 11.18
C THR A 83 9.56 -25.03 9.75
N ALA A 84 8.75 -25.48 8.82
CA ALA A 84 8.97 -25.17 7.41
C ALA A 84 8.89 -23.66 7.18
N PHE A 85 9.44 -23.19 6.07
CA PHE A 85 9.19 -21.83 5.61
C PHE A 85 7.72 -21.66 5.22
N SER A 86 7.21 -20.46 5.39
CA SER A 86 5.92 -20.03 4.85
C SER A 86 5.88 -20.19 3.33
N ASP A 87 4.69 -20.08 2.76
CA ASP A 87 4.55 -19.81 1.34
C ASP A 87 5.33 -18.55 0.94
N ALA A 88 5.77 -18.52 -0.30
CA ALA A 88 6.52 -17.41 -0.84
C ALA A 88 5.60 -16.17 -1.01
N PHE A 89 5.99 -15.05 -0.44
CA PHE A 89 5.29 -13.77 -0.56
C PHE A 89 6.07 -12.85 -1.50
N SER A 90 5.43 -12.40 -2.58
CA SER A 90 6.06 -11.54 -3.59
C SER A 90 5.96 -10.07 -3.20
N VAL A 91 7.09 -9.36 -3.27
CA VAL A 91 7.20 -7.91 -3.07
C VAL A 91 7.79 -7.30 -4.33
N ASN A 92 7.04 -6.41 -4.98
CA ASN A 92 7.44 -5.77 -6.20
C ASN A 92 7.93 -4.34 -5.91
N LEU A 93 9.22 -4.08 -6.11
CA LEU A 93 9.84 -2.75 -6.06
C LEU A 93 10.19 -2.24 -7.47
N SER A 94 10.08 -3.08 -8.52
CA SER A 94 10.40 -2.70 -9.90
C SER A 94 9.37 -1.75 -10.50
N THR A 95 8.13 -1.89 -10.06
CA THR A 95 7.01 -1.00 -10.41
C THR A 95 6.62 -0.12 -9.23
N SER A 96 7.56 0.53 -8.58
CA SER A 96 7.15 1.64 -7.74
C SER A 96 6.76 2.84 -8.62
N SER A 97 5.63 2.71 -9.26
CA SER A 97 4.64 3.74 -9.01
C SER A 97 4.48 3.77 -7.50
N ALA A 98 5.12 4.73 -6.85
CA ALA A 98 4.72 5.11 -5.53
C ALA A 98 3.22 5.43 -5.65
N ILE A 99 2.37 4.41 -5.41
CA ILE A 99 1.11 4.69 -4.78
C ILE A 99 1.55 5.04 -3.36
N THR A 100 2.17 6.20 -3.25
CA THR A 100 1.98 6.98 -2.07
C THR A 100 0.48 7.20 -2.07
N ASN A 101 -0.25 6.33 -1.36
CA ASN A 101 -1.51 6.72 -0.78
C ASN A 101 -1.16 7.79 0.27
N ILE A 102 -0.59 8.89 -0.21
CA ILE A 102 -0.87 10.16 0.39
C ILE A 102 -2.35 10.33 0.04
N HIS A 103 -3.21 9.90 0.96
CA HIS A 103 -4.46 10.59 1.14
C HIS A 103 -4.09 12.02 1.56
N LYS A 104 -3.48 12.76 0.65
CA LYS A 104 -3.55 14.19 0.67
C LYS A 104 -5.04 14.42 0.60
N ASN A 105 -5.63 14.92 1.68
CA ASN A 105 -7.04 15.19 1.76
C ASN A 105 -7.38 16.11 0.60
N ILE A 106 -7.85 15.54 -0.52
CA ILE A 106 -8.39 16.34 -1.60
C ILE A 106 -9.64 16.98 -1.03
N SER A 107 -9.64 18.28 -1.01
CA SER A 107 -10.83 19.09 -0.70
C SER A 107 -11.41 19.58 -2.00
N ILE A 108 -12.70 19.36 -2.21
CA ILE A 108 -13.43 19.90 -3.37
C ILE A 108 -14.53 20.78 -2.83
N VAL A 109 -14.42 22.07 -3.15
CA VAL A 109 -15.39 23.09 -2.72
C VAL A 109 -16.00 23.76 -3.95
N ARG A 110 -17.34 23.82 -4.00
CA ARG A 110 -18.05 24.56 -5.04
C ARG A 110 -18.25 26.01 -4.60
N HIS A 111 -17.87 26.94 -5.48
CA HIS A 111 -18.12 28.37 -5.36
C HIS A 111 -18.93 28.81 -6.57
N ASN A 112 -20.17 29.24 -6.41
CA ASN A 112 -21.02 29.74 -7.51
C ASN A 112 -20.77 29.04 -8.87
N ASN A 113 -19.94 29.66 -9.72
CA ASN A 113 -19.61 29.18 -11.06
C ASN A 113 -18.22 28.51 -11.15
N ALA A 114 -17.63 28.10 -10.04
CA ALA A 114 -16.32 27.49 -9.99
C ALA A 114 -16.25 26.33 -9.00
N ILE A 115 -15.35 25.40 -9.25
CA ILE A 115 -14.99 24.32 -8.34
C ILE A 115 -13.53 24.52 -7.99
N GLN A 116 -13.24 24.64 -6.72
CA GLN A 116 -11.88 24.62 -6.19
C GLN A 116 -11.51 23.22 -5.73
N ILE A 117 -10.35 22.75 -6.16
CA ILE A 117 -9.78 21.45 -5.77
C ILE A 117 -8.44 21.73 -5.11
N ASP A 118 -8.31 21.39 -3.84
CA ASP A 118 -7.08 21.54 -3.08
C ASP A 118 -6.43 20.17 -2.84
N GLY A 119 -5.11 20.16 -2.76
CA GLY A 119 -4.33 18.96 -2.47
C GLY A 119 -4.04 18.08 -3.68
N ILE A 120 -4.33 18.53 -4.89
CA ILE A 120 -4.02 17.81 -6.12
C ILE A 120 -2.54 17.97 -6.50
N GLN A 121 -1.93 16.93 -7.01
CA GLN A 121 -0.57 16.99 -7.54
C GLN A 121 -0.57 17.63 -8.94
N THR A 122 0.35 18.57 -9.17
CA THR A 122 0.55 19.20 -10.47
C THR A 122 0.75 18.17 -11.59
N GLY A 123 0.14 18.41 -12.74
CA GLY A 123 0.19 17.53 -13.91
C GLY A 123 -0.88 16.45 -13.95
N LYS A 124 -1.64 16.25 -12.86
CA LYS A 124 -2.73 15.26 -12.84
C LYS A 124 -3.94 15.73 -13.63
N LEU A 125 -4.57 14.80 -14.37
CA LEU A 125 -5.78 15.08 -15.12
C LEU A 125 -7.00 15.10 -14.21
N ILE A 126 -7.81 16.14 -14.37
CA ILE A 126 -9.11 16.29 -13.73
C ILE A 126 -10.17 16.17 -14.82
N SER A 127 -11.04 15.20 -14.70
CA SER A 127 -12.12 14.92 -15.65
C SER A 127 -13.47 15.13 -15.00
N ILE A 128 -14.36 15.88 -15.64
CA ILE A 128 -15.72 16.13 -15.17
C ILE A 128 -16.69 15.42 -16.12
N TYR A 129 -17.55 14.59 -15.57
CA TYR A 129 -18.55 13.82 -16.29
C TYR A 129 -19.96 14.23 -15.87
N THR A 130 -20.90 14.12 -16.78
CA THR A 130 -22.34 14.20 -16.46
C THR A 130 -22.78 12.99 -15.65
N ASP A 131 -23.99 12.99 -15.14
CA ASP A 131 -24.66 11.85 -14.51
C ASP A 131 -24.85 10.64 -15.45
N GLN A 132 -24.78 10.88 -16.77
CA GLN A 132 -24.82 9.85 -17.80
C GLN A 132 -23.42 9.31 -18.17
N GLY A 133 -22.36 9.76 -17.50
CA GLY A 133 -20.98 9.34 -17.77
C GLY A 133 -20.33 10.01 -18.98
N ILE A 134 -20.94 11.07 -19.54
CA ILE A 134 -20.38 11.80 -20.68
C ILE A 134 -19.35 12.80 -20.16
N LEU A 135 -18.15 12.78 -20.74
CA LEU A 135 -17.08 13.72 -20.41
C LEU A 135 -17.48 15.15 -20.84
N SER A 136 -17.64 16.04 -19.86
CA SER A 136 -17.99 17.45 -20.08
C SER A 136 -16.75 18.33 -20.17
N ARG A 137 -15.73 18.06 -19.39
CA ARG A 137 -14.46 18.81 -19.38
C ARG A 137 -13.32 17.98 -18.85
N GLN A 138 -12.12 18.22 -19.39
CA GLN A 138 -10.88 17.67 -18.85
C GLN A 138 -9.80 18.75 -18.84
N ILE A 139 -9.05 18.84 -17.76
CA ILE A 139 -7.91 19.75 -17.62
C ILE A 139 -6.78 19.06 -16.87
N SER A 140 -5.58 19.61 -17.00
CA SER A 140 -4.44 19.24 -16.17
C SER A 140 -4.32 20.21 -14.99
N ALA A 141 -4.05 19.70 -13.81
CA ALA A 141 -3.78 20.52 -12.64
C ALA A 141 -2.46 21.28 -12.81
N GLU A 142 -2.50 22.60 -12.80
CA GLU A 142 -1.30 23.44 -12.91
C GLU A 142 -0.63 23.68 -11.55
N HIS A 143 -1.41 23.65 -10.47
CA HIS A 143 -0.98 23.88 -9.10
C HIS A 143 -1.68 22.93 -8.12
N GLU A 144 -1.16 22.84 -6.89
CA GLU A 144 -1.79 22.05 -5.80
C GLU A 144 -3.23 22.50 -5.47
N THR A 145 -3.54 23.79 -5.71
CA THR A 145 -4.90 24.33 -5.70
C THR A 145 -5.27 24.67 -7.14
N THR A 146 -6.28 24.00 -7.66
CA THR A 146 -6.76 24.19 -9.04
C THR A 146 -8.20 24.66 -8.99
N VAL A 147 -8.51 25.75 -9.70
CA VAL A 147 -9.87 26.30 -9.81
C VAL A 147 -10.41 26.08 -11.21
N LEU A 148 -11.56 25.44 -11.30
CA LEU A 148 -12.27 25.09 -12.52
C LEU A 148 -13.50 25.96 -12.65
N SER A 149 -13.63 26.70 -13.76
CA SER A 149 -14.91 27.34 -14.09
C SER A 149 -15.91 26.29 -14.57
N ILE A 150 -17.11 26.31 -14.03
CA ILE A 150 -18.28 25.55 -14.48
C ILE A 150 -19.32 26.46 -15.13
N GLU A 151 -18.92 27.65 -15.51
CA GLU A 151 -19.77 28.55 -16.27
C GLU A 151 -20.20 27.90 -17.60
N GLY A 152 -21.49 27.98 -17.89
CA GLY A 152 -22.07 27.34 -19.07
C GLY A 152 -22.40 25.85 -18.89
N PHE A 153 -22.13 25.24 -17.74
CA PHE A 153 -22.59 23.90 -17.46
C PHE A 153 -24.10 23.91 -17.16
N PRO A 154 -24.89 23.03 -17.78
CA PRO A 154 -26.29 22.84 -17.41
C PRO A 154 -26.46 22.51 -15.92
N HIS A 155 -27.61 22.88 -15.34
CA HIS A 155 -27.93 22.44 -13.97
C HIS A 155 -28.04 20.90 -13.95
N GLY A 156 -27.34 20.27 -13.02
CA GLY A 156 -27.32 18.83 -12.93
C GLY A 156 -26.28 18.31 -11.95
N ILE A 157 -26.21 16.98 -11.89
CA ILE A 157 -25.20 16.26 -11.12
C ILE A 157 -23.99 16.00 -12.01
N TYR A 158 -22.82 16.24 -11.48
CA TYR A 158 -21.55 15.97 -12.14
C TYR A 158 -20.67 15.12 -11.25
N PHE A 159 -19.80 14.36 -11.88
CA PHE A 159 -18.80 13.54 -11.22
C PHE A 159 -17.40 14.00 -11.61
N ILE A 160 -16.56 14.24 -10.62
CA ILE A 160 -15.15 14.61 -10.83
C ILE A 160 -14.30 13.37 -10.56
N SER A 161 -13.50 12.99 -11.56
CA SER A 161 -12.47 11.99 -11.44
C SER A 161 -11.10 12.67 -11.54
N ILE A 162 -10.18 12.30 -10.67
CA ILE A 162 -8.80 12.82 -10.64
C ILE A 162 -7.86 11.65 -10.86
N GLU A 163 -6.96 11.78 -11.83
CA GLU A 163 -6.00 10.75 -12.19
C GLU A 163 -5.12 10.35 -10.99
N GLY A 164 -5.13 9.06 -10.65
CA GLY A 164 -4.36 8.52 -9.53
C GLY A 164 -5.01 8.69 -8.16
N TYR A 165 -6.23 9.24 -8.08
CA TYR A 165 -7.03 9.33 -6.86
C TYR A 165 -8.28 8.47 -7.02
N GLY A 166 -8.41 7.44 -6.20
CA GLY A 166 -9.40 6.38 -6.40
C GLY A 166 -10.88 6.78 -6.38
N PRO A 167 -11.39 7.64 -5.47
CA PRO A 167 -12.80 7.99 -5.45
C PRO A 167 -13.18 9.03 -6.50
N THR A 168 -14.39 8.87 -7.05
CA THR A 168 -15.06 9.92 -7.86
C THR A 168 -15.89 10.81 -6.93
N PHE A 169 -15.76 12.11 -7.08
CA PHE A 169 -16.45 13.10 -6.25
C PHE A 169 -17.72 13.56 -6.95
N LYS A 170 -18.87 13.53 -6.24
CA LYS A 170 -20.14 14.03 -6.75
C LYS A 170 -20.31 15.50 -6.38
N ILE A 171 -20.69 16.30 -7.36
CA ILE A 171 -21.11 17.71 -7.20
C ILE A 171 -22.51 17.91 -7.79
N ALA A 172 -23.28 18.81 -7.21
CA ALA A 172 -24.64 19.15 -7.65
C ALA A 172 -24.83 20.66 -7.72
#